data_424e85017b81e9b9c95404f09271a549
#
_entry.id   424e85017b81e9b9c95404f09271a549
#
_cell.length_a   1.000
_cell.length_b   1.000
_cell.length_c   1.000
_cell.angle_alpha   90.00
_cell.angle_beta   90.00
_cell.angle_gamma   90.00
#
_symmetry.space_group_name_H-M   'P 1'
#
loop_
_entity.id
_entity.type
_entity.pdbx_description
1 polymer ?
#
loop_
_entity_poly.entity_id
_entity_poly.type
_entity_poly.pdbx_seq_one_letter_code
_entity_poly.pdbx_strand_id
1 'polypeptide(L)'
;MAHFIYGVAENTGKGFFTAEDRRKFFLRGYPANVWMVGNNVDGAMWLAEKGAREKTKAEAQALIDAEITAAQEAWDAMSDEEKELRPRPADVVLP
;
A
#
# COMPACT_ATOMS: atom_id res chain seq x y z
N MET A 1 -10.94 18.55 7.48
CA MET A 1 -10.92 17.29 6.72
C MET A 1 -9.50 16.79 6.56
N ALA A 2 -9.30 15.53 6.81
CA ALA A 2 -7.98 14.94 6.61
C ALA A 2 -7.68 14.80 5.12
N HIS A 3 -6.51 15.25 4.72
CA HIS A 3 -5.99 15.01 3.38
C HIS A 3 -4.96 13.90 3.46
N PHE A 4 -5.17 12.86 2.70
CA PHE A 4 -4.20 11.79 2.59
C PHE A 4 -3.40 11.96 1.31
N ILE A 5 -2.10 11.73 1.43
CA ILE A 5 -1.20 11.71 0.27
C ILE A 5 -0.81 10.25 0.06
N TYR A 6 -0.79 9.81 -1.18
CA TYR A 6 -0.43 8.44 -1.52
C TYR A 6 0.87 8.44 -2.33
N GLY A 7 1.71 7.46 -2.06
CA GLY A 7 2.95 7.29 -2.79
C GLY A 7 3.22 5.81 -3.03
N VAL A 8 3.98 5.53 -4.08
CA VAL A 8 4.44 4.18 -4.39
C VAL A 8 5.93 4.11 -4.12
N ALA A 9 6.34 3.25 -3.20
CA ALA A 9 7.74 3.05 -2.88
C ALA A 9 8.35 1.99 -3.81
N GLU A 10 9.28 2.39 -4.65
CA GLU A 10 10.00 1.47 -5.54
C GLU A 10 11.00 0.62 -4.78
N ASN A 11 11.55 1.16 -3.70
CA ASN A 11 12.51 0.45 -2.85
C ASN A 11 11.90 0.25 -1.47
N THR A 12 11.48 -0.98 -1.19
CA THR A 12 10.88 -1.35 0.09
C THR A 12 11.84 -2.14 0.98
N GLY A 13 13.13 -1.94 0.80
CA GLY A 13 14.14 -2.61 1.62
C GLY A 13 13.92 -2.40 3.11
N LYS A 14 14.45 -3.32 3.92
CA LYS A 14 14.32 -3.27 5.37
C LYS A 14 14.84 -1.92 5.90
N GLY A 15 14.02 -1.24 6.70
CA GLY A 15 14.36 0.07 7.24
C GLY A 15 14.00 1.25 6.34
N PHE A 16 13.45 1.01 5.17
CA PHE A 16 13.00 2.07 4.28
C PHE A 16 11.98 3.00 4.95
N PHE A 17 10.99 2.40 5.61
CA PHE A 17 10.07 3.12 6.50
C PHE A 17 10.23 2.58 7.91
N THR A 18 10.83 3.35 8.80
CA THR A 18 11.04 2.94 10.18
C THR A 18 9.75 3.03 10.99
N ALA A 19 9.74 2.39 12.16
CA ALA A 19 8.61 2.52 13.09
C ALA A 19 8.41 3.97 13.54
N GLU A 20 9.47 4.73 13.67
CA GLU A 20 9.40 6.14 14.01
C GLU A 20 8.75 6.96 12.86
N ASP A 21 9.17 6.70 11.62
CA ASP A 21 8.57 7.32 10.44
C ASP A 21 7.07 7.06 10.39
N ARG A 22 6.66 5.81 10.63
CA ARG A 22 5.24 5.43 10.62
C ARG A 22 4.42 6.20 11.62
N ARG A 23 4.97 6.43 12.81
CA ARG A 23 4.30 7.21 13.86
C ARG A 23 4.27 8.70 13.53
N LYS A 24 5.41 9.25 13.13
CA LYS A 24 5.56 10.68 12.91
C LYS A 24 4.70 11.20 11.75
N PHE A 25 4.64 10.45 10.67
CA PHE A 25 3.90 10.85 9.46
C PHE A 25 2.56 10.12 9.28
N PHE A 26 2.16 9.32 10.28
CA PHE A 26 0.95 8.52 10.21
C PHE A 26 0.90 7.64 8.95
N LEU A 27 2.02 6.95 8.70
CA LEU A 27 2.16 6.09 7.54
C LEU A 27 1.40 4.79 7.68
N ARG A 28 0.71 4.41 6.63
CA ARG A 28 0.06 3.11 6.54
C ARG A 28 0.41 2.46 5.19
N GLY A 29 0.88 1.22 5.27
CA GLY A 29 1.21 0.44 4.08
C GLY A 29 0.01 -0.31 3.52
N TYR A 30 -0.02 -0.43 2.19
CA TYR A 30 -1.05 -1.14 1.44
C TYR A 30 -0.38 -2.08 0.43
N PRO A 31 -1.13 -2.98 -0.20
CA PRO A 31 -0.60 -3.80 -1.29
C PRO A 31 -0.02 -2.93 -2.42
N ALA A 32 0.77 -3.53 -3.29
CA ALA A 32 1.43 -2.88 -4.43
C ALA A 32 2.41 -1.77 -4.02
N ASN A 33 3.00 -1.87 -2.83
CA ASN A 33 3.94 -0.88 -2.29
C ASN A 33 3.35 0.53 -2.19
N VAL A 34 2.04 0.62 -2.05
CA VAL A 34 1.34 1.88 -1.85
C VAL A 34 1.42 2.26 -0.37
N TRP A 35 1.76 3.51 -0.11
CA TRP A 35 1.81 4.07 1.24
C TRP A 35 0.91 5.29 1.33
N MET A 36 0.20 5.39 2.42
CA MET A 36 -0.63 6.54 2.74
C MET A 36 0.06 7.36 3.82
N VAL A 37 0.16 8.66 3.59
CA VAL A 37 0.66 9.62 4.58
C VAL A 37 -0.53 10.42 5.09
N GLY A 38 -0.75 10.37 6.39
CA GLY A 38 -1.82 11.16 7.01
C GLY A 38 -1.44 12.62 7.05
N ASN A 39 -2.37 13.44 6.63
CA ASN A 39 -2.44 14.90 6.78
C ASN A 39 -1.16 15.60 7.28
N ASN A 40 -0.12 15.59 6.50
CA ASN A 40 1.13 16.27 6.82
C ASN A 40 1.59 17.09 5.63
N VAL A 41 1.79 18.40 5.86
CA VAL A 41 2.23 19.33 4.82
C VAL A 41 3.56 18.90 4.19
N ASP A 42 4.44 18.32 5.00
CA ASP A 42 5.76 17.88 4.55
C ASP A 42 5.76 16.44 4.00
N GLY A 43 4.61 15.78 4.00
CA GLY A 43 4.51 14.37 3.61
C GLY A 43 4.98 14.10 2.19
N ALA A 44 4.61 14.95 1.23
CA ALA A 44 5.02 14.78 -0.16
C ALA A 44 6.55 14.89 -0.32
N MET A 45 7.17 15.84 0.35
CA MET A 45 8.62 16.01 0.35
C MET A 45 9.31 14.81 0.99
N TRP A 46 8.77 14.33 2.09
CA TRP A 46 9.32 13.18 2.80
C TRP A 46 9.22 11.91 1.93
N LEU A 47 8.09 11.67 1.26
CA LEU A 47 7.95 10.56 0.32
C LEU A 47 9.00 10.63 -0.78
N ALA A 48 9.23 11.82 -1.33
CA ALA A 48 10.25 12.03 -2.36
C ALA A 48 11.66 11.72 -1.84
N GLU A 49 11.98 12.15 -0.62
CA GLU A 49 13.28 11.85 0.01
C GLU A 49 13.48 10.34 0.20
N LYS A 50 12.41 9.60 0.46
CA LYS A 50 12.46 8.15 0.61
C LYS A 50 12.37 7.41 -0.72
N GLY A 51 12.35 8.11 -1.84
CA GLY A 51 12.27 7.48 -3.16
C GLY A 51 10.89 6.99 -3.54
N ALA A 52 9.85 7.39 -2.81
CA ALA A 52 8.48 7.08 -3.17
C ALA A 52 7.95 8.14 -4.13
N ARG A 53 7.19 7.72 -5.12
CA ARG A 53 6.55 8.62 -6.07
C ARG A 53 5.12 8.90 -5.66
N GLU A 54 4.76 10.17 -5.56
CA GLU A 54 3.40 10.57 -5.25
C GLU A 54 2.45 10.16 -6.38
N LYS A 55 1.29 9.64 -5.97
CA LYS A 55 0.23 9.20 -6.88
C LYS A 55 -1.10 9.79 -6.43
N THR A 56 -2.02 9.94 -7.36
CA THR A 56 -3.40 10.26 -7.00
C THR A 56 -4.03 9.04 -6.31
N LYS A 57 -5.09 9.28 -5.56
CA LYS A 57 -5.85 8.19 -4.93
C LYS A 57 -6.32 7.16 -5.96
N ALA A 58 -6.82 7.63 -7.12
CA ALA A 58 -7.28 6.75 -8.18
C ALA A 58 -6.15 5.89 -8.77
N GLU A 59 -4.99 6.47 -8.99
CA GLU A 59 -3.81 5.73 -9.48
C GLU A 59 -3.34 4.71 -8.45
N ALA A 60 -3.27 5.08 -7.17
CA ALA A 60 -2.89 4.18 -6.10
C ALA A 60 -3.88 3.02 -5.94
N GLN A 61 -5.18 3.32 -6.00
CA GLN A 61 -6.23 2.31 -5.92
C GLN A 61 -6.15 1.33 -7.09
N ALA A 62 -5.88 1.81 -8.30
CA ALA A 62 -5.74 0.94 -9.47
C ALA A 62 -4.58 -0.05 -9.32
N LEU A 63 -3.46 0.39 -8.75
CA LEU A 63 -2.32 -0.49 -8.49
C LEU A 63 -2.66 -1.57 -7.45
N ILE A 64 -3.36 -1.18 -6.39
CA ILE A 64 -3.83 -2.11 -5.36
C ILE A 64 -4.79 -3.13 -5.97
N ASP A 65 -5.75 -2.67 -6.76
CA ASP A 65 -6.75 -3.54 -7.38
C ASP A 65 -6.10 -4.57 -8.31
N ALA A 66 -5.09 -4.17 -9.08
CA ALA A 66 -4.36 -5.08 -9.96
C ALA A 66 -3.66 -6.19 -9.17
N GLU A 67 -2.99 -5.85 -8.07
CA GLU A 67 -2.31 -6.82 -7.23
C GLU A 67 -3.30 -7.75 -6.52
N ILE A 68 -4.39 -7.22 -5.98
CA ILE A 68 -5.42 -8.02 -5.31
C ILE A 68 -6.11 -8.96 -6.31
N THR A 69 -6.43 -8.49 -7.50
CA THR A 69 -7.03 -9.33 -8.55
C THR A 69 -6.12 -10.50 -8.89
N ALA A 70 -4.82 -10.25 -9.08
CA ALA A 70 -3.86 -11.30 -9.37
C ALA A 70 -3.77 -12.32 -8.21
N ALA A 71 -3.78 -11.84 -6.97
CA ALA A 71 -3.76 -12.70 -5.79
C ALA A 71 -5.04 -13.53 -5.67
N GLN A 72 -6.21 -12.95 -5.96
CA GLN A 72 -7.49 -13.65 -5.96
C GLN A 72 -7.54 -14.73 -7.03
N GLU A 73 -7.07 -14.44 -8.24
CA GLU A 73 -7.00 -15.40 -9.32
C GLU A 73 -6.07 -16.58 -8.97
N ALA A 74 -4.93 -16.29 -8.35
CA ALA A 74 -4.02 -17.31 -7.89
C ALA A 74 -4.66 -18.20 -6.81
N TRP A 75 -5.41 -17.60 -5.88
CA TRP A 75 -6.12 -18.34 -4.84
C TRP A 75 -7.23 -19.20 -5.45
N ASP A 76 -8.00 -18.66 -6.40
CA ASP A 76 -9.08 -19.38 -7.07
C ASP A 76 -8.57 -20.63 -7.83
N ALA A 77 -7.31 -20.59 -8.28
CA ALA A 77 -6.67 -21.73 -8.95
C ALA A 77 -6.08 -22.78 -7.99
N MET A 78 -6.07 -22.52 -6.69
CA MET A 78 -5.56 -23.47 -5.69
C MET A 78 -6.48 -24.68 -5.51
N SER A 79 -5.91 -25.76 -4.98
CA SER A 79 -6.70 -26.93 -4.56
C SER A 79 -7.57 -26.60 -3.34
N ASP A 80 -8.60 -27.42 -3.09
CA ASP A 80 -9.46 -27.23 -1.92
C ASP A 80 -8.66 -27.30 -0.61
N GLU A 81 -7.66 -28.19 -0.54
CA GLU A 81 -6.78 -28.28 0.62
C GLU A 81 -6.00 -27.00 0.88
N GLU A 82 -5.46 -26.42 -0.17
CA GLU A 82 -4.71 -25.16 -0.06
C GLU A 82 -5.62 -24.00 0.35
N LYS A 83 -6.84 -23.96 -0.17
CA LYS A 83 -7.84 -22.92 0.16
C LYS A 83 -8.24 -22.97 1.64
N GLU A 84 -8.24 -24.15 2.25
CA GLU A 84 -8.52 -24.31 3.68
C GLU A 84 -7.45 -23.68 4.57
N LEU A 85 -6.22 -23.57 4.07
CA LEU A 85 -5.09 -23.07 4.83
C LEU A 85 -5.02 -21.54 4.90
N ARG A 86 -5.69 -20.85 4.00
CA ARG A 86 -5.69 -19.39 3.95
C ARG A 86 -6.96 -18.85 3.32
N PRO A 87 -7.45 -17.69 3.79
CA PRO A 87 -8.64 -17.09 3.20
C PRO A 87 -8.34 -16.47 1.83
N ARG A 88 -9.39 -16.34 1.02
CA ARG A 88 -9.30 -15.61 -0.24
C ARG A 88 -8.93 -14.16 0.05
N PRO A 89 -7.96 -13.58 -0.67
CA PRO A 89 -7.59 -12.18 -0.45
C PRO A 89 -8.81 -11.26 -0.61
N ALA A 90 -9.01 -10.37 0.36
CA ALA A 90 -10.10 -9.41 0.34
C ALA A 90 -9.74 -8.19 -0.49
N ASP A 91 -10.75 -7.52 -1.04
CA ASP A 91 -10.55 -6.24 -1.69
C ASP A 91 -10.08 -5.19 -0.68
N VAL A 92 -9.23 -4.29 -1.15
CA VAL A 92 -8.70 -3.20 -0.32
C VAL A 92 -9.12 -1.88 -0.94
N VAL A 93 -9.76 -1.04 -0.15
CA VAL A 93 -10.23 0.28 -0.59
C VAL A 93 -9.53 1.35 0.23
N LEU A 94 -8.89 2.29 -0.45
CA LEU A 94 -8.24 3.42 0.20
C LEU A 94 -9.27 4.37 0.80
N PRO A 95 -8.98 4.93 1.99
CA PRO A 95 -9.89 5.87 2.65
C PRO A 95 -10.02 7.20 1.92
#